data_9b85f413b1e28fe20e0e07c8c5431070
#
_entry.id   9b85f413b1e28fe20e0e07c8c5431070
#
_cell.length_a   1.000
_cell.length_b   1.000
_cell.length_c   1.000
_cell.angle_alpha   90.00
_cell.angle_beta   90.00
_cell.angle_gamma   90.00
#
_symmetry.space_group_name_H-M   'P 1'
#
loop_
_entity.id
_entity.type
_entity.pdbx_description
1 polymer ?
#
loop_
_entity_poly.entity_id
_entity_poly.type
_entity_poly.pdbx_seq_one_letter_code
_entity_poly.pdbx_strand_id
1 'polypeptide(L)'
;MADFDELHRVIHSIASGFEEECIRCMEEHKNVLVDCIQEQLYSGLDGTEHLLNPDYDTDTYFNEPGPWQNRAEQYKRWKERITPPLRSEMLYLPPRPVEVPNLFITGTFYDSI
;
A
#
# COMPACT_ATOMS: atom_id res chain seq x y z
N MET A 1 -2.59 9.22 51.01
CA MET A 1 -3.50 9.58 49.87
C MET A 1 -2.64 10.09 48.72
N ALA A 2 -2.80 9.53 47.53
CA ALA A 2 -2.12 10.03 46.36
C ALA A 2 -2.65 11.43 46.02
N ASP A 3 -1.76 12.37 45.77
CA ASP A 3 -2.11 13.69 45.30
C ASP A 3 -2.22 13.74 43.76
N PHE A 4 -2.62 14.88 43.22
CA PHE A 4 -2.78 15.04 41.78
C PHE A 4 -1.43 14.94 41.03
N ASP A 5 -0.33 15.37 41.63
CA ASP A 5 0.98 15.30 41.00
C ASP A 5 1.46 13.84 40.87
N GLU A 6 1.20 13.02 41.89
CA GLU A 6 1.52 11.59 41.85
C GLU A 6 0.68 10.86 40.81
N LEU A 7 -0.63 11.13 40.77
CA LEU A 7 -1.52 10.57 39.78
C LEU A 7 -1.11 10.96 38.36
N HIS A 8 -0.76 12.23 38.17
CA HIS A 8 -0.28 12.73 36.88
C HIS A 8 0.98 12.00 36.41
N ARG A 9 1.94 11.77 37.32
CA ARG A 9 3.16 11.03 36.99
C ARG A 9 2.88 9.58 36.63
N VAL A 10 1.95 8.92 37.29
CA VAL A 10 1.57 7.53 37.01
C VAL A 10 0.93 7.46 35.61
N ILE A 11 -0.02 8.35 35.31
CA ILE A 11 -0.69 8.39 34.02
C ILE A 11 0.33 8.67 32.90
N HIS A 12 1.22 9.62 33.12
CA HIS A 12 2.26 9.95 32.14
C HIS A 12 3.21 8.78 31.89
N SER A 13 3.58 8.06 32.93
CA SER A 13 4.42 6.87 32.82
C SER A 13 3.73 5.76 32.02
N ILE A 14 2.44 5.52 32.25
CA ILE A 14 1.65 4.54 31.50
C ILE A 14 1.58 4.94 30.04
N ALA A 15 1.29 6.20 29.73
CA ALA A 15 1.20 6.70 28.37
C ALA A 15 2.53 6.58 27.61
N SER A 16 3.64 6.93 28.26
CA SER A 16 4.98 6.79 27.68
C SER A 16 5.33 5.33 27.44
N GLY A 17 5.03 4.44 28.37
CA GLY A 17 5.27 3.00 28.22
C GLY A 17 4.43 2.40 27.09
N PHE A 18 3.19 2.85 26.93
CA PHE A 18 2.34 2.41 25.82
C PHE A 18 2.90 2.85 24.47
N GLU A 19 3.35 4.09 24.35
CA GLU A 19 3.96 4.60 23.12
C GLU A 19 5.22 3.81 22.74
N GLU A 20 6.12 3.56 23.69
CA GLU A 20 7.31 2.75 23.46
C GLU A 20 6.95 1.33 23.04
N GLU A 21 5.94 0.73 23.63
CA GLU A 21 5.48 -0.60 23.29
C GLU A 21 4.91 -0.66 21.89
N CYS A 22 4.16 0.35 21.46
CA CYS A 22 3.64 0.47 20.09
C CYS A 22 4.78 0.56 19.08
N ILE A 23 5.79 1.39 19.35
CA ILE A 23 6.96 1.54 18.48
C ILE A 23 7.70 0.20 18.35
N ARG A 24 7.93 -0.47 19.46
CA ARG A 24 8.60 -1.77 19.45
C ARG A 24 7.81 -2.82 18.67
N CYS A 25 6.50 -2.87 18.85
CA CYS A 25 5.63 -3.77 18.12
C CYS A 25 5.69 -3.51 16.62
N MET A 26 5.68 -2.26 16.20
CA MET A 26 5.80 -1.88 14.79
C MET A 26 7.16 -2.28 14.22
N GLU A 27 8.24 -2.08 14.95
CA GLU A 27 9.58 -2.49 14.54
C GLU A 27 9.73 -4.00 14.41
N GLU A 28 9.18 -4.76 15.36
CA GLU A 28 9.21 -6.23 15.32
C GLU A 28 8.42 -6.80 14.17
N HIS A 29 7.34 -6.11 13.75
CA HIS A 29 6.41 -6.58 12.71
C HIS A 29 6.52 -5.78 11.41
N LYS A 30 7.58 -5.00 11.22
CA LYS A 30 7.71 -4.14 10.04
C LYS A 30 7.62 -4.91 8.73
N ASN A 31 8.16 -6.12 8.67
CA ASN A 31 8.11 -6.94 7.45
C ASN A 31 6.68 -7.34 7.10
N VAL A 32 5.87 -7.65 8.11
CA VAL A 32 4.44 -7.95 7.92
C VAL A 32 3.70 -6.71 7.43
N LEU A 33 4.00 -5.54 7.99
CA LEU A 33 3.40 -4.28 7.55
C LEU A 33 3.76 -3.95 6.10
N VAL A 34 5.03 -4.13 5.73
CA VAL A 34 5.50 -3.94 4.35
C VAL A 34 4.77 -4.89 3.41
N ASP A 35 4.66 -6.16 3.77
CA ASP A 35 3.97 -7.16 2.96
C ASP A 35 2.49 -6.80 2.77
N CYS A 36 1.83 -6.31 3.82
CA CYS A 36 0.43 -5.87 3.74
C CYS A 36 0.27 -4.69 2.77
N ILE A 37 1.16 -3.70 2.85
CA ILE A 37 1.13 -2.53 1.97
C ILE A 37 1.40 -2.95 0.52
N GLN A 38 2.39 -3.79 0.30
CA GLN A 38 2.71 -4.30 -1.05
C GLN A 38 1.56 -5.09 -1.63
N GLU A 39 0.92 -5.94 -0.84
CA GLU A 39 -0.26 -6.69 -1.27
C GLU A 39 -1.41 -5.76 -1.64
N GLN A 40 -1.66 -4.72 -0.82
CA GLN A 40 -2.70 -3.74 -1.08
C GLN A 40 -2.47 -3.03 -2.43
N LEU A 41 -1.26 -2.58 -2.68
CA LEU A 41 -0.89 -1.95 -3.95
C LEU A 41 -0.97 -2.93 -5.12
N TYR A 42 -0.54 -4.16 -4.91
CA TYR A 42 -0.59 -5.21 -5.93
C TYR A 42 -2.03 -5.56 -6.31
N SER A 43 -2.95 -5.50 -5.35
CA SER A 43 -4.38 -5.70 -5.59
C SER A 43 -5.08 -4.47 -6.15
N GLY A 44 -4.37 -3.35 -6.33
CA GLY A 44 -4.91 -2.12 -6.92
C GLY A 44 -5.80 -1.33 -5.99
N LEU A 45 -5.55 -1.40 -4.68
CA LEU A 45 -6.34 -0.72 -3.66
C LEU A 45 -5.61 0.51 -3.12
N ASP A 46 -6.38 1.56 -2.79
CA ASP A 46 -5.88 2.73 -2.08
C ASP A 46 -5.93 2.52 -0.56
N GLY A 47 -5.54 3.53 0.21
CA GLY A 47 -5.53 3.45 1.67
C GLY A 47 -6.90 3.31 2.31
N THR A 48 -8.00 3.46 1.56
CA THR A 48 -9.38 3.30 2.02
C THR A 48 -10.04 2.02 1.48
N GLU A 49 -9.24 1.12 0.92
CA GLU A 49 -9.67 -0.16 0.35
C GLU A 49 -10.56 -0.02 -0.90
N HIS A 50 -10.48 1.13 -1.59
CA HIS A 50 -11.12 1.32 -2.89
C HIS A 50 -10.12 1.06 -4.01
N LEU A 51 -10.63 0.60 -5.15
CA LEU A 51 -9.79 0.42 -6.33
C LEU A 51 -9.18 1.75 -6.78
N LEU A 52 -7.94 1.71 -7.22
CA LEU A 52 -7.24 2.90 -7.69
C LEU A 52 -7.93 3.52 -8.91
N ASN A 53 -8.00 4.83 -8.94
CA ASN A 53 -8.61 5.64 -10.00
C ASN A 53 -7.58 6.63 -10.55
N PRO A 54 -7.70 7.01 -11.83
CA PRO A 54 -8.56 6.40 -12.85
C PRO A 54 -8.07 5.00 -13.26
N ASP A 55 -8.95 4.16 -13.80
CA ASP A 55 -8.51 2.92 -14.44
C ASP A 55 -7.94 3.20 -15.84
N TYR A 56 -7.34 2.19 -16.48
CA TYR A 56 -6.71 2.38 -17.79
C TYR A 56 -7.70 2.73 -18.88
N ASP A 57 -8.95 2.32 -18.75
CA ASP A 57 -9.97 2.57 -19.76
C ASP A 57 -10.53 4.00 -19.69
N THR A 58 -10.46 4.64 -18.53
CA THR A 58 -10.98 6.00 -18.30
C THR A 58 -9.89 7.05 -18.12
N ASP A 59 -8.62 6.65 -18.04
CA ASP A 59 -7.52 7.58 -17.86
C ASP A 59 -7.32 8.46 -19.09
N THR A 60 -7.36 9.77 -18.88
CA THR A 60 -7.18 10.76 -19.97
C THR A 60 -5.79 10.71 -20.59
N TYR A 61 -4.82 10.10 -19.94
CA TYR A 61 -3.46 9.90 -20.48
C TYR A 61 -3.50 9.23 -21.86
N PHE A 62 -4.38 8.25 -22.07
CA PHE A 62 -4.48 7.53 -23.33
C PHE A 62 -5.20 8.31 -24.44
N ASN A 63 -5.76 9.47 -24.11
CA ASN A 63 -6.35 10.39 -25.09
C ASN A 63 -5.36 11.49 -25.51
N GLU A 64 -4.25 11.63 -24.81
CA GLU A 64 -3.24 12.64 -25.07
C GLU A 64 -2.17 12.15 -26.05
N PRO A 65 -1.53 13.07 -26.82
CA PRO A 65 -0.41 12.68 -27.69
C PRO A 65 0.72 12.02 -26.89
N GLY A 66 1.16 10.85 -27.34
CA GLY A 66 2.20 10.10 -26.69
C GLY A 66 2.33 8.69 -27.24
N PRO A 67 3.29 7.89 -26.74
CA PRO A 67 3.54 6.54 -27.25
C PRO A 67 2.37 5.58 -27.05
N TRP A 68 1.48 5.88 -26.10
CA TRP A 68 0.33 5.04 -25.78
C TRP A 68 -1.00 5.67 -26.15
N GLN A 69 -1.03 6.70 -26.97
CA GLN A 69 -2.26 7.34 -27.41
C GLN A 69 -3.19 6.32 -28.09
N ASN A 70 -4.44 6.21 -27.60
CA ASN A 70 -5.44 5.25 -28.06
C ASN A 70 -5.01 3.79 -27.95
N ARG A 71 -4.07 3.48 -27.04
CA ARG A 71 -3.51 2.13 -26.89
C ARG A 71 -3.67 1.59 -25.47
N ALA A 72 -4.77 1.91 -24.80
CA ALA A 72 -5.05 1.46 -23.44
C ALA A 72 -5.08 -0.07 -23.33
N GLU A 73 -5.66 -0.75 -24.32
CA GLU A 73 -5.73 -2.21 -24.34
C GLU A 73 -4.34 -2.85 -24.45
N GLN A 74 -3.49 -2.34 -25.32
CA GLN A 74 -2.12 -2.79 -25.45
C GLN A 74 -1.29 -2.49 -24.20
N TYR A 75 -1.55 -1.34 -23.57
CA TYR A 75 -0.90 -0.98 -22.31
C TYR A 75 -1.26 -1.96 -21.19
N LYS A 76 -2.54 -2.33 -21.06
CA LYS A 76 -2.99 -3.31 -20.07
C LYS A 76 -2.27 -4.66 -20.28
N ARG A 77 -2.17 -5.13 -21.51
CA ARG A 77 -1.46 -6.37 -21.84
C ARG A 77 0.01 -6.29 -21.52
N TRP A 78 0.64 -5.18 -21.82
CA TRP A 78 2.05 -4.96 -21.49
C TRP A 78 2.26 -4.97 -19.98
N LYS A 79 1.42 -4.29 -19.22
CA LYS A 79 1.49 -4.27 -17.76
C LYS A 79 1.34 -5.67 -17.16
N GLU A 80 0.48 -6.50 -17.68
CA GLU A 80 0.36 -7.88 -17.21
C GLU A 80 1.63 -8.68 -17.46
N ARG A 81 2.26 -8.49 -18.59
CA ARG A 81 3.49 -9.22 -18.92
C ARG A 81 4.67 -8.84 -18.04
N ILE A 82 4.78 -7.57 -17.65
CA ILE A 82 5.90 -7.09 -16.84
C ILE A 82 5.65 -7.25 -15.33
N THR A 83 4.40 -7.48 -14.92
CA THR A 83 4.06 -7.59 -13.51
C THR A 83 4.34 -9.02 -13.03
N PRO A 84 5.31 -9.20 -12.11
CA PRO A 84 5.60 -10.52 -11.56
C PRO A 84 4.52 -10.93 -10.56
N PRO A 85 4.43 -12.22 -10.21
CA PRO A 85 3.58 -12.62 -9.08
C PRO A 85 4.07 -11.96 -7.80
N LEU A 86 3.14 -11.77 -6.85
CA LEU A 86 3.46 -11.23 -5.54
C LEU A 86 4.50 -12.12 -4.85
N ARG A 87 5.54 -11.51 -4.27
CA ARG A 87 6.64 -12.25 -3.62
C ARG A 87 6.24 -12.82 -2.27
N SER A 88 5.38 -12.12 -1.54
CA SER A 88 4.83 -12.60 -0.27
C SER A 88 3.56 -13.41 -0.51
N GLU A 89 3.19 -14.24 0.46
CA GLU A 89 1.92 -14.94 0.40
C GLU A 89 0.77 -13.94 0.43
N MET A 90 -0.20 -14.12 -0.48
CA MET A 90 -1.42 -13.33 -0.48
C MET A 90 -2.15 -13.54 0.85
N LEU A 91 -2.44 -12.44 1.55
CA LEU A 91 -3.10 -12.54 2.83
C LEU A 91 -4.60 -12.80 2.65
N TYR A 92 -5.33 -11.91 2.05
CA TYR A 92 -6.79 -12.08 1.86
C TYR A 92 -7.37 -11.14 0.80
N LEU A 93 -6.53 -10.41 0.08
CA LEU A 93 -7.04 -9.44 -0.89
C LEU A 93 -7.30 -10.10 -2.23
N PRO A 94 -8.36 -9.68 -2.93
CA PRO A 94 -8.67 -10.22 -4.24
C PRO A 94 -7.62 -9.79 -5.28
N PRO A 95 -7.44 -10.55 -6.36
CA PRO A 95 -6.53 -10.16 -7.43
C PRO A 95 -7.01 -8.85 -8.08
N ARG A 96 -6.04 -8.05 -8.51
CA ARG A 96 -6.31 -6.77 -9.17
C ARG A 96 -7.02 -7.00 -10.51
N PRO A 97 -8.13 -6.26 -10.79
CA PRO A 97 -8.68 -6.23 -12.13
C PRO A 97 -7.65 -5.69 -13.15
N VAL A 98 -7.69 -6.19 -14.37
CA VAL A 98 -6.70 -5.85 -15.41
C VAL A 98 -6.71 -4.36 -15.74
N GLU A 99 -7.88 -3.74 -15.73
CA GLU A 99 -8.07 -2.31 -16.03
C GLU A 99 -7.61 -1.37 -14.91
N VAL A 100 -7.40 -1.87 -13.70
CA VAL A 100 -6.97 -1.07 -12.56
C VAL A 100 -5.44 -0.94 -12.56
N PRO A 101 -4.88 0.28 -12.42
CA PRO A 101 -3.44 0.46 -12.39
C PRO A 101 -2.78 -0.27 -11.22
N ASN A 102 -1.62 -0.84 -11.49
CA ASN A 102 -0.68 -1.18 -10.45
C ASN A 102 0.49 -0.19 -10.53
N LEU A 103 1.21 0.03 -9.49
CA LEU A 103 2.34 0.97 -9.49
C LEU A 103 3.66 0.27 -9.83
N PHE A 104 3.59 -0.80 -10.62
CA PHE A 104 4.75 -1.60 -11.00
C PHE A 104 5.17 -1.30 -12.45
N ILE A 105 6.41 -0.85 -12.63
CA ILE A 105 7.08 -0.76 -13.94
C ILE A 105 8.40 -1.51 -13.88
N THR A 106 9.29 -1.15 -12.94
CA THR A 106 10.60 -1.80 -12.73
C THR A 106 10.72 -2.49 -11.38
N GLY A 107 9.73 -2.32 -10.50
CA GLY A 107 9.76 -2.81 -9.13
C GLY A 107 10.38 -1.85 -8.12
N THR A 108 10.96 -0.74 -8.56
CA THR A 108 11.63 0.22 -7.67
C THR A 108 10.68 0.78 -6.62
N PHE A 109 9.44 1.12 -7.01
CA PHE A 109 8.45 1.65 -6.08
C PHE A 109 8.10 0.65 -4.97
N TYR A 110 7.84 -0.61 -5.33
CA TYR A 110 7.55 -1.66 -4.35
C TYR A 110 8.73 -1.93 -3.43
N ASP A 111 9.93 -1.93 -3.97
CA ASP A 111 11.14 -2.21 -3.19
C ASP A 111 11.48 -1.06 -2.24
N SER A 112 10.93 0.14 -2.46
CA SER A 112 11.15 1.31 -1.60
C SER A 112 10.27 1.33 -0.34
N ILE A 113 9.27 0.49 -0.26
CA ILE A 113 8.32 0.46 0.87
C ILE A 113 8.94 -0.18 2.13
#